data_3cdd68e70d7464b19a64cda5a8dd1fda
#
_entry.id   3cdd68e70d7464b19a64cda5a8dd1fda
#
_cell.length_a   1.000
_cell.length_b   1.000
_cell.length_c   1.000
_cell.angle_alpha   90.00
_cell.angle_beta   90.00
_cell.angle_gamma   90.00
#
_symmetry.space_group_name_H-M   'P 1'
#
loop_
_entity.id
_entity.type
_entity.pdbx_description
1 polymer ?
#
loop_
_entity_poly.entity_id
_entity_poly.type
_entity_poly.pdbx_seq_one_letter_code
_entity_poly.pdbx_strand_id
1 'polypeptide(L)'
;MNCSLVIRAYNESQHLGRLLEGITHQTVKDVEVILVDSGSTDSTVAIAESHGARVVHIRPEEFTFGRSLNFGVREATRELVVIASAHVYPIYPDWLESLLRPFEDDKVALTYGKQRGPETAKYSEQQVYHQWYPNTSK
;
A
#
# COMPACT_ATOMS: atom_id res chain seq x y z
N MET A 1 -17.29 4.20 4.49
CA MET A 1 -15.82 4.33 4.61
C MET A 1 -15.21 3.99 3.27
N ASN A 2 -14.38 4.86 2.72
CA ASN A 2 -13.71 4.69 1.44
C ASN A 2 -12.30 5.30 1.48
N CYS A 3 -11.45 4.91 0.52
CA CYS A 3 -10.11 5.49 0.38
C CYS A 3 -9.55 5.27 -1.02
N SER A 4 -8.51 6.04 -1.36
CA SER A 4 -7.63 5.75 -2.49
C SER A 4 -6.37 5.07 -1.98
N LEU A 5 -6.06 3.89 -2.52
CA LEU A 5 -4.83 3.15 -2.20
C LEU A 5 -3.80 3.41 -3.30
N VAL A 6 -2.72 4.09 -2.95
CA VAL A 6 -1.61 4.41 -3.85
C VAL A 6 -0.48 3.42 -3.63
N ILE A 7 -0.10 2.73 -4.70
CA ILE A 7 0.97 1.74 -4.72
C ILE A 7 1.99 2.17 -5.75
N ARG A 8 3.25 2.32 -5.37
CA ARG A 8 4.33 2.48 -6.34
C ARG A 8 4.96 1.12 -6.64
N ALA A 9 5.30 0.88 -7.90
CA ALA A 9 5.84 -0.40 -8.33
C ALA A 9 6.89 -0.26 -9.43
N TYR A 10 7.87 -1.12 -9.37
CA TYR A 10 8.83 -1.40 -10.41
C TYR A 10 9.21 -2.88 -10.34
N ASN A 11 8.81 -3.67 -11.36
CA ASN A 11 9.09 -5.11 -11.41
C ASN A 11 8.69 -5.87 -10.14
N GLU A 12 7.44 -5.72 -9.72
CA GLU A 12 6.87 -6.31 -8.51
C GLU A 12 5.85 -7.43 -8.81
N SER A 13 5.97 -8.09 -9.98
CA SER A 13 5.05 -9.17 -10.38
C SER A 13 5.00 -10.33 -9.39
N GLN A 14 6.08 -10.57 -8.65
CA GLN A 14 6.15 -11.63 -7.65
C GLN A 14 5.26 -11.37 -6.43
N HIS A 15 5.01 -10.11 -6.07
CA HIS A 15 4.37 -9.74 -4.80
C HIS A 15 3.04 -8.99 -4.96
N LEU A 16 2.88 -8.24 -6.05
CA LEU A 16 1.75 -7.34 -6.24
C LEU A 16 0.40 -8.06 -6.20
N GLY A 17 0.28 -9.23 -6.80
CA GLY A 17 -0.95 -10.01 -6.82
C GLY A 17 -1.46 -10.34 -5.42
N ARG A 18 -0.56 -10.66 -4.49
CA ARG A 18 -0.90 -10.97 -3.12
C ARG A 18 -1.44 -9.75 -2.35
N LEU A 19 -0.86 -8.57 -2.58
CA LEU A 19 -1.38 -7.33 -2.01
C LEU A 19 -2.78 -7.05 -2.55
N LEU A 20 -2.97 -7.07 -3.87
CA LEU A 20 -4.25 -6.75 -4.51
C LEU A 20 -5.35 -7.73 -4.13
N GLU A 21 -5.05 -9.02 -4.07
CA GLU A 21 -5.97 -10.04 -3.55
C GLU A 21 -6.36 -9.75 -2.10
N GLY A 22 -5.39 -9.40 -1.25
CA GLY A 22 -5.65 -9.01 0.13
C GLY A 22 -6.55 -7.78 0.25
N ILE A 23 -6.50 -6.85 -0.70
CA ILE A 23 -7.38 -5.67 -0.74
C ILE A 23 -8.82 -6.07 -1.07
N THR A 24 -9.05 -7.03 -1.96
CA THR A 24 -10.40 -7.49 -2.29
C THR A 24 -11.12 -8.12 -1.09
N HIS A 25 -10.37 -8.67 -0.15
CA HIS A 25 -10.89 -9.32 1.06
C HIS A 25 -11.04 -8.37 2.26
N GLN A 26 -10.74 -7.08 2.10
CA GLN A 26 -10.91 -6.10 3.18
C GLN A 26 -12.39 -5.84 3.49
N THR A 27 -12.68 -5.45 4.75
CA THR A 27 -14.02 -5.00 5.18
C THR A 27 -14.43 -3.71 4.47
N VAL A 28 -13.50 -2.81 4.21
CA VAL A 28 -13.72 -1.61 3.38
C VAL A 28 -13.76 -2.03 1.91
N LYS A 29 -14.91 -1.83 1.25
CA LYS A 29 -15.15 -2.29 -0.14
C LYS A 29 -14.95 -1.22 -1.19
N ASP A 30 -15.20 0.04 -0.86
CA ASP A 30 -15.00 1.18 -1.78
C ASP A 30 -13.55 1.66 -1.72
N VAL A 31 -12.67 0.92 -2.41
CA VAL A 31 -11.24 1.22 -2.49
C VAL A 31 -10.87 1.51 -3.94
N GLU A 32 -10.43 2.73 -4.21
CA GLU A 32 -9.82 3.11 -5.48
C GLU A 32 -8.33 2.72 -5.44
N VAL A 33 -7.91 1.81 -6.30
CA VAL A 33 -6.51 1.39 -6.37
C VAL A 33 -5.79 2.10 -7.51
N ILE A 34 -4.68 2.76 -7.18
CA ILE A 34 -3.82 3.49 -8.11
C ILE A 34 -2.41 2.92 -8.02
N LEU A 35 -1.93 2.36 -9.11
CA LEU A 35 -0.56 1.88 -9.23
C LEU A 35 0.28 2.89 -10.00
N VAL A 36 1.35 3.36 -9.41
CA VAL A 36 2.35 4.21 -10.09
C VAL A 36 3.50 3.32 -10.55
N ASP A 37 3.56 3.08 -11.84
CA ASP A 37 4.55 2.21 -12.48
C ASP A 37 5.71 3.04 -13.04
N SER A 38 6.93 2.71 -12.64
CA SER A 38 8.16 3.40 -13.09
C SER A 38 8.94 2.63 -14.16
N GLY A 39 8.23 2.00 -15.08
CA GLY A 39 8.81 1.33 -16.24
C GLY A 39 9.02 -0.16 -16.05
N SER A 40 8.11 -0.86 -15.38
CA SER A 40 8.17 -2.33 -15.23
C SER A 40 8.23 -3.03 -16.58
N THR A 41 9.06 -4.06 -16.65
CA THR A 41 9.27 -4.92 -17.83
C THR A 41 8.69 -6.33 -17.64
N ASP A 42 8.21 -6.64 -16.44
CA ASP A 42 7.54 -7.89 -16.11
C ASP A 42 6.00 -7.75 -16.21
N SER A 43 5.26 -8.67 -15.61
CA SER A 43 3.78 -8.66 -15.62
C SER A 43 3.12 -7.74 -14.58
N THR A 44 3.87 -6.84 -13.94
CA THR A 44 3.37 -5.94 -12.88
C THR A 44 2.13 -5.15 -13.34
N VAL A 45 2.19 -4.49 -14.47
CA VAL A 45 1.07 -3.68 -14.99
C VAL A 45 -0.14 -4.55 -15.33
N ALA A 46 0.08 -5.70 -15.98
CA ALA A 46 -1.00 -6.63 -16.32
C ALA A 46 -1.73 -7.16 -15.07
N ILE A 47 -0.99 -7.46 -14.01
CA ILE A 47 -1.56 -7.88 -12.72
C ILE A 47 -2.41 -6.77 -12.13
N ALA A 48 -1.91 -5.54 -12.10
CA ALA A 48 -2.65 -4.39 -11.59
C ALA A 48 -3.97 -4.17 -12.33
N GLU A 49 -3.92 -4.15 -13.65
CA GLU A 49 -5.10 -3.98 -14.50
C GLU A 49 -6.12 -5.11 -14.34
N SER A 50 -5.67 -6.35 -14.17
CA SER A 50 -6.55 -7.50 -13.93
C SER A 50 -7.33 -7.41 -12.62
N HIS A 51 -6.84 -6.64 -11.65
CA HIS A 51 -7.52 -6.35 -10.39
C HIS A 51 -8.28 -5.00 -10.38
N GLY A 52 -8.42 -4.38 -11.55
CA GLY A 52 -9.16 -3.12 -11.69
C GLY A 52 -8.40 -1.88 -11.19
N ALA A 53 -7.10 -1.97 -10.97
CA ALA A 53 -6.29 -0.82 -10.59
C ALA A 53 -6.11 0.14 -11.78
N ARG A 54 -6.13 1.43 -11.50
CA ARG A 54 -5.73 2.46 -12.44
C ARG A 54 -4.21 2.60 -12.43
N VAL A 55 -3.58 2.47 -13.59
CA VAL A 55 -2.12 2.55 -13.71
C VAL A 55 -1.71 3.94 -14.19
N VAL A 56 -0.77 4.54 -13.46
CA VAL A 56 -0.11 5.80 -13.81
C VAL A 56 1.33 5.47 -14.16
N HIS A 57 1.73 5.79 -15.41
CA HIS A 57 3.09 5.54 -15.86
C HIS A 57 3.96 6.77 -15.66
N ILE A 58 5.13 6.55 -15.03
CA ILE A 58 6.19 7.56 -14.97
C ILE A 58 7.45 7.02 -15.62
N ARG A 59 8.26 7.90 -16.20
CA ARG A 59 9.54 7.50 -16.79
C ARG A 59 10.53 7.12 -15.68
N PRO A 60 11.39 6.10 -15.89
CA PRO A 60 12.41 5.72 -14.90
C PRO A 60 13.30 6.90 -14.47
N GLU A 61 13.61 7.83 -15.39
CA GLU A 61 14.43 9.00 -15.11
C GLU A 61 13.74 10.01 -14.17
N GLU A 62 12.42 9.99 -14.12
CA GLU A 62 11.61 10.86 -13.24
C GLU A 62 11.41 10.24 -11.87
N PHE A 63 11.86 8.99 -11.67
CA PHE A 63 11.64 8.27 -10.44
C PHE A 63 12.38 8.90 -9.25
N THR A 64 11.63 9.27 -8.25
CA THR A 64 12.01 9.34 -6.83
C THR A 64 10.85 8.78 -6.03
N PHE A 65 11.12 8.30 -4.82
CA PHE A 65 10.05 7.78 -3.98
C PHE A 65 8.95 8.80 -3.73
N GLY A 66 9.32 10.03 -3.39
CA GLY A 66 8.36 11.10 -3.14
C GLY A 66 7.61 11.54 -4.40
N ARG A 67 8.31 11.63 -5.54
CA ARG A 67 7.69 12.02 -6.81
C ARG A 67 6.65 10.99 -7.27
N SER A 68 6.98 9.70 -7.19
CA SER A 68 6.06 8.62 -7.53
C SER A 68 4.79 8.68 -6.68
N LEU A 69 4.93 8.85 -5.37
CA LEU A 69 3.79 8.99 -4.47
C LEU A 69 2.96 10.24 -4.79
N ASN A 70 3.61 11.38 -5.09
CA ASN A 70 2.91 12.61 -5.46
C ASN A 70 2.08 12.44 -6.75
N PHE A 71 2.59 11.72 -7.75
CA PHE A 71 1.81 11.39 -8.95
C PHE A 71 0.57 10.57 -8.59
N GLY A 72 0.72 9.53 -7.78
CA GLY A 72 -0.40 8.70 -7.34
C GLY A 72 -1.43 9.47 -6.52
N VAL A 73 -0.98 10.30 -5.58
CA VAL A 73 -1.86 11.12 -4.74
C VAL A 73 -2.65 12.15 -5.56
N ARG A 74 -2.05 12.74 -6.59
CA ARG A 74 -2.76 13.66 -7.51
C ARG A 74 -3.89 12.99 -8.28
N GLU A 75 -3.75 11.71 -8.56
CA GLU A 75 -4.76 10.91 -9.24
C GLU A 75 -5.85 10.39 -8.30
N ALA A 76 -5.63 10.47 -6.99
CA ALA A 76 -6.57 10.01 -5.97
C ALA A 76 -7.85 10.87 -5.97
N THR A 77 -9.01 10.22 -5.95
CA THR A 77 -10.31 10.89 -5.94
C THR A 77 -11.00 10.84 -4.58
N ARG A 78 -10.50 10.03 -3.65
CA ARG A 78 -11.03 9.93 -2.28
C ARG A 78 -10.28 10.88 -1.35
N GLU A 79 -10.97 11.34 -0.31
CA GLU A 79 -10.40 12.24 0.69
C GLU A 79 -9.24 11.59 1.47
N LEU A 80 -9.39 10.31 1.83
CA LEU A 80 -8.37 9.57 2.56
C LEU A 80 -7.51 8.77 1.58
N VAL A 81 -6.20 8.93 1.71
CA VAL A 81 -5.21 8.24 0.89
C VAL A 81 -4.39 7.29 1.75
N VAL A 82 -4.38 6.03 1.35
CA VAL A 82 -3.53 4.99 1.94
C VAL A 82 -2.36 4.74 1.00
N ILE A 83 -1.16 4.67 1.55
CA ILE A 83 0.06 4.37 0.80
C ILE A 83 0.53 2.97 1.18
N ALA A 84 0.73 2.12 0.20
CA ALA A 84 1.27 0.78 0.41
C ALA A 84 2.44 0.49 -0.52
N SER A 85 3.39 -0.28 -0.03
CA SER A 85 4.46 -0.85 -0.85
C SER A 85 3.96 -2.07 -1.62
N ALA A 86 4.40 -2.25 -2.87
CA ALA A 86 3.94 -3.35 -3.72
C ALA A 86 4.30 -4.76 -3.21
N HIS A 87 5.24 -4.87 -2.27
CA HIS A 87 5.70 -6.13 -1.70
C HIS A 87 5.21 -6.39 -0.27
N VAL A 88 4.24 -5.63 0.22
CA VAL A 88 3.54 -5.90 1.48
C VAL A 88 2.13 -6.45 1.20
N TYR A 89 1.52 -7.05 2.18
CA TYR A 89 0.12 -7.49 2.10
C TYR A 89 -0.54 -7.40 3.47
N PRO A 90 -1.85 -7.13 3.53
CA PRO A 90 -2.58 -7.09 4.78
C PRO A 90 -2.72 -8.49 5.36
N ILE A 91 -2.51 -8.63 6.68
CA ILE A 91 -2.70 -9.89 7.40
C ILE A 91 -4.17 -10.07 7.81
N TYR A 92 -4.84 -8.97 8.17
CA TYR A 92 -6.21 -8.99 8.69
C TYR A 92 -7.18 -8.35 7.71
N PRO A 93 -8.43 -8.81 7.67
CA PRO A 93 -9.45 -8.26 6.77
C PRO A 93 -9.93 -6.86 7.15
N ASP A 94 -9.65 -6.39 8.35
CA ASP A 94 -9.99 -5.06 8.87
C ASP A 94 -8.79 -4.09 8.87
N TRP A 95 -7.73 -4.41 8.13
CA TRP A 95 -6.53 -3.58 8.07
C TRP A 95 -6.82 -2.16 7.59
N LEU A 96 -7.55 -1.99 6.48
CA LEU A 96 -7.93 -0.67 5.98
C LEU A 96 -8.85 0.05 6.96
N GLU A 97 -9.85 -0.64 7.49
CA GLU A 97 -10.77 -0.06 8.47
C GLU A 97 -10.03 0.47 9.70
N SER A 98 -9.07 -0.30 10.21
CA SER A 98 -8.25 0.10 11.35
C SER A 98 -7.38 1.33 11.08
N LEU A 99 -6.91 1.50 9.83
CA LEU A 99 -6.16 2.71 9.43
C LEU A 99 -7.06 3.92 9.25
N LEU A 100 -8.28 3.74 8.77
CA LEU A 100 -9.18 4.84 8.40
C LEU A 100 -10.02 5.34 9.58
N ARG A 101 -10.43 4.45 10.48
CA ARG A 101 -11.30 4.79 11.62
C ARG A 101 -10.79 5.96 12.48
N PRO A 102 -9.48 6.08 12.80
CA PRO A 102 -9.00 7.20 13.62
C PRO A 102 -9.28 8.59 13.03
N PHE A 103 -9.48 8.70 11.70
CA PHE A 103 -9.81 9.97 11.04
C PHE A 103 -11.24 10.46 11.32
N GLU A 104 -12.05 9.72 12.06
CA GLU A 104 -13.30 10.22 12.65
C GLU A 104 -13.02 11.32 13.69
N ASP A 105 -11.81 11.40 14.23
CA ASP A 105 -11.32 12.53 15.03
C ASP A 105 -10.58 13.51 14.10
N ASP A 106 -11.10 14.72 13.95
CA ASP A 106 -10.55 15.79 13.11
C ASP A 106 -9.10 16.20 13.48
N LYS A 107 -8.62 15.78 14.64
CA LYS A 107 -7.24 16.05 15.07
C LYS A 107 -6.23 15.03 14.53
N VAL A 108 -6.71 13.92 13.95
CA VAL A 108 -5.83 12.90 13.38
C VAL A 108 -5.46 13.28 11.96
N ALA A 109 -4.17 13.50 11.72
CA ALA A 109 -3.65 13.84 10.40
C ALA A 109 -2.92 12.67 9.72
N LEU A 110 -2.50 11.65 10.47
CA LEU A 110 -1.74 10.52 9.96
C LEU A 110 -1.96 9.28 10.83
N THR A 111 -2.09 8.14 10.18
CA THR A 111 -2.06 6.81 10.81
C THR A 111 -1.05 5.93 10.10
N TYR A 112 -0.55 4.92 10.78
CA TYR A 112 0.33 3.93 10.16
C TYR A 112 0.10 2.54 10.75
N GLY A 113 0.27 1.53 9.90
CA GLY A 113 0.14 0.14 10.30
C GLY A 113 1.45 -0.43 10.86
N LYS A 114 1.31 -1.39 11.76
CA LYS A 114 2.43 -2.17 12.26
C LYS A 114 2.94 -3.10 11.16
N GLN A 115 4.24 -3.07 10.89
CA GLN A 115 4.89 -4.01 10.00
C GLN A 115 5.45 -5.22 10.76
N ARG A 116 5.35 -6.39 10.15
CA ARG A 116 5.94 -7.63 10.64
C ARG A 116 6.77 -8.28 9.53
N GLY A 117 7.93 -8.82 9.89
CA GLY A 117 8.68 -9.67 8.98
C GLY A 117 8.00 -11.04 8.82
N PRO A 118 8.25 -11.77 7.71
CA PRO A 118 7.80 -13.15 7.56
C PRO A 118 8.45 -14.04 8.64
N GLU A 119 7.82 -15.18 8.93
CA GLU A 119 8.39 -16.16 9.89
C GLU A 119 9.79 -16.65 9.49
N THR A 120 10.08 -16.63 8.17
CA THR A 120 11.38 -16.97 7.58
C THR A 120 12.42 -15.86 7.67
N ALA A 121 12.07 -14.66 8.16
CA ALA A 121 13.01 -13.56 8.33
C ALA A 121 14.07 -13.91 9.36
N LYS A 122 15.30 -13.41 9.15
CA LYS A 122 16.39 -13.59 10.12
C LYS A 122 16.01 -13.00 11.48
N TYR A 123 16.51 -13.61 12.55
CA TYR A 123 16.24 -13.17 13.90
C TYR A 123 16.53 -11.67 14.12
N SER A 124 17.64 -11.17 13.58
CA SER A 124 17.98 -9.75 13.67
C SER A 124 16.96 -8.82 13.00
N GLU A 125 16.41 -9.22 11.85
CA GLU A 125 15.35 -8.47 11.16
C GLU A 125 14.06 -8.47 11.97
N GLN A 126 13.69 -9.60 12.56
CA GLN A 126 12.52 -9.69 13.45
C GLN A 126 12.66 -8.77 14.67
N GLN A 127 13.85 -8.70 15.28
CA GLN A 127 14.12 -7.80 16.40
C GLN A 127 13.96 -6.32 16.01
N VAL A 128 14.42 -5.92 14.83
CA VAL A 128 14.22 -4.56 14.30
C VAL A 128 12.74 -4.26 14.13
N TYR A 129 11.95 -5.16 13.56
CA TYR A 129 10.49 -4.98 13.44
C TYR A 129 9.82 -4.85 14.81
N HIS A 130 10.19 -5.65 15.80
CA HIS A 130 9.65 -5.55 17.16
C HIS A 130 10.03 -4.25 17.86
N GLN A 131 11.21 -3.73 17.60
CA GLN A 131 11.68 -2.46 18.15
C GLN A 131 10.93 -1.26 17.54
N TRP A 132 10.77 -1.24 16.22
CA TRP A 132 10.13 -0.12 15.52
C TRP A 132 8.61 -0.16 15.60
N TYR A 133 8.02 -1.34 15.68
CA TYR A 133 6.57 -1.57 15.70
C TYR A 133 6.19 -2.41 16.93
N PRO A 134 6.25 -1.85 18.16
CA PRO A 134 5.89 -2.57 19.37
C PRO A 134 4.40 -2.91 19.41
N ASN A 135 4.04 -3.91 20.25
CA ASN A 135 2.64 -4.35 20.38
C ASN A 135 1.72 -3.35 21.11
N THR A 136 2.27 -2.24 21.59
CA THR A 136 1.52 -1.20 22.31
C THR A 136 1.27 -0.01 21.40
N SER A 137 0.06 0.55 21.44
CA SER A 137 -0.25 1.85 20.83
C SER A 137 0.50 2.95 21.57
N LYS A 138 1.04 3.89 20.81
CA LYS A 138 1.64 5.12 21.36
C LYS A 138 0.59 6.21 21.45
#